data_1a75dc15d30af76147033dcb6c4baa9b
#
_entry.id   1a75dc15d30af76147033dcb6c4baa9b
#
_cell.length_a   1.000
_cell.length_b   1.000
_cell.length_c   1.000
_cell.angle_alpha   90.00
_cell.angle_beta   90.00
_cell.angle_gamma   90.00
#
_symmetry.space_group_name_H-M   'P 1'
#
loop_
_entity.id
_entity.type
_entity.pdbx_description
1 polymer ?
#
loop_
_entity_poly.entity_id
_entity_poly.type
_entity_poly.pdbx_seq_one_letter_code
_entity_poly.pdbx_strand_id
1 'polypeptide(L)'
;MQSIITVSDLSKSYGRHQVLKNISFEVNKGDTVALIGQNGAGKTTLFSLLCGYIKADSGSMQLLGQQPGSQALFGNVAALPQDAQLDPAFSIGEQLSFYGQLQGLTAKAARAETERVLALVDLVPHYHTKAGALSHGMRKRACMAQAFIGSPALILLDEPTAGLDPANALHIRELISDLSQHASFLISSHNIVELERLCNKVLYLEDGKLQQHHAQAHESIAHLSLQLATGTSIGTNAALIDSKEVCQQLRQLAGAKEVTAGRNHEYQLRYQVQTVDDFDIRLLQCLAANGW
;
A
#
# COMPACT_ATOMS: atom_id res chain seq x y z
N MET A 1 0.51 -21.50 12.60
CA MET A 1 0.12 -20.06 12.55
C MET A 1 -1.40 -20.02 12.52
N GLN A 2 -2.03 -19.03 13.13
CA GLN A 2 -3.50 -18.92 13.15
C GLN A 2 -3.96 -18.16 11.89
N SER A 3 -4.75 -18.83 11.02
CA SER A 3 -5.37 -18.17 9.88
C SER A 3 -6.47 -17.22 10.35
N ILE A 4 -6.46 -15.98 9.82
CA ILE A 4 -7.46 -14.95 10.12
C ILE A 4 -8.34 -14.62 8.90
N ILE A 5 -7.88 -14.93 7.69
CA ILE A 5 -8.69 -14.97 6.48
C ILE A 5 -8.48 -16.34 5.85
N THR A 6 -9.55 -17.05 5.59
CA THR A 6 -9.53 -18.30 4.80
C THR A 6 -10.54 -18.16 3.67
N VAL A 7 -10.08 -18.34 2.45
CA VAL A 7 -10.92 -18.33 1.23
C VAL A 7 -10.65 -19.61 0.47
N SER A 8 -11.72 -20.34 0.10
CA SER A 8 -11.65 -21.63 -0.60
C SER A 8 -12.60 -21.66 -1.79
N ASP A 9 -12.05 -21.86 -3.00
CA ASP A 9 -12.76 -22.04 -4.28
C ASP A 9 -13.82 -20.97 -4.57
N LEU A 10 -13.53 -19.74 -4.14
CA LEU A 10 -14.46 -18.61 -4.20
C LEU A 10 -14.65 -18.15 -5.62
N SER A 11 -15.91 -18.08 -6.07
CA SER A 11 -16.28 -17.56 -7.38
C SER A 11 -17.37 -16.50 -7.28
N LYS A 12 -17.30 -15.52 -8.20
CA LYS A 12 -18.28 -14.43 -8.31
C LYS A 12 -18.47 -14.00 -9.75
N SER A 13 -19.72 -13.86 -10.15
CA SER A 13 -20.13 -13.39 -11.48
C SER A 13 -21.13 -12.25 -11.39
N TYR A 14 -21.12 -11.38 -12.38
CA TYR A 14 -22.15 -10.37 -12.63
C TYR A 14 -22.74 -10.64 -14.03
N GLY A 15 -23.96 -11.17 -14.04
CA GLY A 15 -24.57 -11.67 -15.27
C GLY A 15 -23.73 -12.79 -15.91
N ARG A 16 -23.25 -12.58 -17.14
CA ARG A 16 -22.41 -13.56 -17.84
C ARG A 16 -20.91 -13.39 -17.60
N HIS A 17 -20.50 -12.34 -16.91
CA HIS A 17 -19.09 -12.04 -16.66
C HIS A 17 -18.64 -12.60 -15.32
N GLN A 18 -17.78 -13.62 -15.34
CA GLN A 18 -17.18 -14.18 -14.13
C GLN A 18 -15.96 -13.36 -13.74
N VAL A 19 -16.09 -12.62 -12.61
CA VAL A 19 -15.06 -11.70 -12.10
C VAL A 19 -14.04 -12.41 -11.22
N LEU A 20 -14.48 -13.39 -10.40
CA LEU A 20 -13.59 -14.22 -9.60
C LEU A 20 -13.82 -15.68 -9.93
N LYS A 21 -12.73 -16.45 -10.13
CA LYS A 21 -12.74 -17.80 -10.70
C LYS A 21 -11.99 -18.76 -9.77
N ASN A 22 -12.71 -19.42 -8.87
CA ASN A 22 -12.19 -20.44 -7.94
C ASN A 22 -10.91 -20.00 -7.22
N ILE A 23 -10.95 -18.80 -6.61
CA ILE A 23 -9.80 -18.28 -5.88
C ILE A 23 -9.73 -18.89 -4.48
N SER A 24 -8.50 -19.22 -4.05
CA SER A 24 -8.23 -19.76 -2.73
C SER A 24 -6.97 -19.10 -2.16
N PHE A 25 -7.02 -18.63 -0.92
CA PHE A 25 -5.87 -18.08 -0.21
C PHE A 25 -6.12 -18.02 1.28
N GLU A 26 -5.02 -17.84 2.03
CA GLU A 26 -5.04 -17.65 3.48
C GLU A 26 -4.20 -16.45 3.88
N VAL A 27 -4.63 -15.75 4.94
CA VAL A 27 -3.89 -14.70 5.63
C VAL A 27 -3.77 -15.10 7.08
N ASN A 28 -2.57 -15.09 7.63
CA ASN A 28 -2.31 -15.42 9.02
C ASN A 28 -2.30 -14.18 9.92
N LYS A 29 -2.49 -14.38 11.20
CA LYS A 29 -2.35 -13.32 12.20
C LYS A 29 -0.95 -12.69 12.11
N GLY A 30 -0.90 -11.36 12.03
CA GLY A 30 0.34 -10.59 11.89
C GLY A 30 0.82 -10.41 10.45
N ASP A 31 0.11 -11.01 9.45
CA ASP A 31 0.45 -10.76 8.05
C ASP A 31 0.00 -9.36 7.61
N THR A 32 0.85 -8.71 6.83
CA THR A 32 0.48 -7.58 5.98
C THR A 32 0.54 -8.05 4.53
N VAL A 33 -0.63 -8.19 3.91
CA VAL A 33 -0.79 -8.81 2.60
C VAL A 33 -1.17 -7.77 1.55
N ALA A 34 -0.44 -7.73 0.45
CA ALA A 34 -0.81 -6.95 -0.72
C ALA A 34 -1.70 -7.76 -1.67
N LEU A 35 -2.81 -7.20 -2.11
CA LEU A 35 -3.62 -7.70 -3.22
C LEU A 35 -3.38 -6.82 -4.45
N ILE A 36 -2.59 -7.30 -5.38
CA ILE A 36 -2.18 -6.56 -6.58
C ILE A 36 -3.02 -7.02 -7.78
N GLY A 37 -3.42 -6.08 -8.61
CA GLY A 37 -4.11 -6.37 -9.87
C GLY A 37 -4.48 -5.11 -10.62
N GLN A 38 -4.65 -5.21 -11.91
CA GLN A 38 -5.09 -4.09 -12.76
C GLN A 38 -6.50 -3.61 -12.36
N ASN A 39 -6.88 -2.42 -12.84
CA ASN A 39 -8.24 -1.94 -12.68
C ASN A 39 -9.21 -2.89 -13.37
N GLY A 40 -10.29 -3.28 -12.67
CA GLY A 40 -11.25 -4.27 -13.16
C GLY A 40 -10.87 -5.74 -12.89
N ALA A 41 -9.70 -6.06 -12.33
CA ALA A 41 -9.30 -7.44 -12.03
C ALA A 41 -10.18 -8.16 -10.98
N GLY A 42 -11.02 -7.41 -10.23
CA GLY A 42 -11.91 -7.98 -9.21
C GLY A 42 -11.50 -7.69 -7.77
N LYS A 43 -10.51 -6.81 -7.53
CA LYS A 43 -10.05 -6.45 -6.16
C LYS A 43 -11.20 -5.94 -5.28
N THR A 44 -11.91 -4.92 -5.73
CA THR A 44 -13.06 -4.36 -5.01
C THR A 44 -14.20 -5.36 -4.83
N THR A 45 -14.39 -6.27 -5.80
CA THR A 45 -15.35 -7.38 -5.65
C THR A 45 -14.94 -8.33 -4.53
N LEU A 46 -13.66 -8.70 -4.45
CA LEU A 46 -13.15 -9.52 -3.36
C LEU A 46 -13.29 -8.83 -2.00
N PHE A 47 -12.95 -7.52 -1.91
CA PHE A 47 -13.15 -6.75 -0.69
C PHE A 47 -14.64 -6.69 -0.28
N SER A 48 -15.54 -6.48 -1.24
CA SER A 48 -17.00 -6.47 -0.99
C SER A 48 -17.52 -7.81 -0.46
N LEU A 49 -16.95 -8.93 -0.93
CA LEU A 49 -17.25 -10.28 -0.44
C LEU A 49 -16.72 -10.46 0.99
N LEU A 50 -15.48 -10.09 1.26
CA LEU A 50 -14.87 -10.18 2.59
C LEU A 50 -15.58 -9.29 3.62
N CYS A 51 -16.10 -8.13 3.20
CA CYS A 51 -16.91 -7.26 4.07
C CYS A 51 -18.35 -7.77 4.26
N GLY A 52 -18.77 -8.79 3.51
CA GLY A 52 -20.14 -9.29 3.55
C GLY A 52 -21.17 -8.39 2.86
N TYR A 53 -20.75 -7.41 2.07
CA TYR A 53 -21.65 -6.53 1.31
C TYR A 53 -22.35 -7.25 0.16
N ILE A 54 -21.71 -8.25 -0.39
CA ILE A 54 -22.25 -9.14 -1.43
C ILE A 54 -21.98 -10.59 -1.09
N LYS A 55 -22.75 -11.51 -1.69
CA LYS A 55 -22.56 -12.96 -1.53
C LYS A 55 -21.80 -13.56 -2.69
N ALA A 56 -20.98 -14.55 -2.41
CA ALA A 56 -20.33 -15.39 -3.41
C ALA A 56 -21.35 -16.26 -4.13
N ASP A 57 -21.05 -16.65 -5.37
CA ASP A 57 -21.86 -17.61 -6.12
C ASP A 57 -21.48 -19.05 -5.74
N SER A 58 -20.21 -19.30 -5.42
CA SER A 58 -19.71 -20.58 -4.90
C SER A 58 -18.46 -20.40 -4.05
N GLY A 59 -18.04 -21.46 -3.37
CA GLY A 59 -16.91 -21.46 -2.46
C GLY A 59 -17.28 -21.02 -1.04
N SER A 60 -16.27 -20.83 -0.20
CA SER A 60 -16.44 -20.40 1.19
C SER A 60 -15.39 -19.40 1.59
N MET A 61 -15.70 -18.58 2.60
CA MET A 61 -14.75 -17.65 3.20
C MET A 61 -15.04 -17.47 4.69
N GLN A 62 -13.99 -17.24 5.45
CA GLN A 62 -14.05 -16.94 6.88
C GLN A 62 -13.07 -15.82 7.22
N LEU A 63 -13.49 -14.95 8.14
CA LEU A 63 -12.68 -13.90 8.76
C LEU A 63 -12.67 -14.16 10.26
N LEU A 64 -11.50 -14.30 10.87
CA LEU A 64 -11.38 -14.62 12.30
C LEU A 64 -12.23 -15.85 12.72
N GLY A 65 -12.36 -16.84 11.81
CA GLY A 65 -13.19 -18.04 12.01
C GLY A 65 -14.72 -17.83 11.86
N GLN A 66 -15.16 -16.65 11.45
CA GLN A 66 -16.56 -16.29 11.27
C GLN A 66 -16.90 -15.99 9.81
N GLN A 67 -18.17 -16.15 9.44
CA GLN A 67 -18.63 -15.75 8.10
C GLN A 67 -18.62 -14.23 7.94
N PRO A 68 -18.28 -13.67 6.76
CA PRO A 68 -18.42 -12.27 6.46
C PRO A 68 -19.81 -11.72 6.78
N GLY A 69 -19.86 -10.50 7.36
CA GLY A 69 -21.10 -9.88 7.81
C GLY A 69 -21.66 -10.43 9.14
N SER A 70 -20.98 -11.37 9.79
CA SER A 70 -21.34 -11.84 11.13
C SER A 70 -21.18 -10.74 12.17
N GLN A 71 -22.12 -10.66 13.11
CA GLN A 71 -22.05 -9.72 14.24
C GLN A 71 -20.80 -9.92 15.12
N ALA A 72 -20.27 -11.13 15.17
CA ALA A 72 -19.05 -11.45 15.90
C ALA A 72 -17.79 -10.77 15.33
N LEU A 73 -17.83 -10.30 14.07
CA LEU A 73 -16.75 -9.54 13.44
C LEU A 73 -16.79 -8.04 13.77
N PHE A 74 -17.89 -7.56 14.32
CA PHE A 74 -18.07 -6.15 14.61
C PHE A 74 -17.01 -5.65 15.61
N GLY A 75 -16.30 -4.57 15.28
CA GLY A 75 -15.18 -4.06 16.06
C GLY A 75 -13.87 -4.83 15.92
N ASN A 76 -13.89 -6.08 15.39
CA ASN A 76 -12.67 -6.91 15.18
C ASN A 76 -12.14 -6.82 13.74
N VAL A 77 -13.00 -6.48 12.79
CA VAL A 77 -12.66 -6.25 11.38
C VAL A 77 -13.07 -4.86 11.00
N ALA A 78 -12.13 -4.10 10.43
CA ALA A 78 -12.40 -2.80 9.84
C ALA A 78 -12.15 -2.86 8.33
N ALA A 79 -12.90 -2.08 7.56
CA ALA A 79 -12.71 -1.94 6.12
C ALA A 79 -12.77 -0.47 5.71
N LEU A 80 -11.86 -0.06 4.86
CA LEU A 80 -11.86 1.25 4.21
C LEU A 80 -11.95 1.05 2.70
N PRO A 81 -13.11 1.30 2.09
CA PRO A 81 -13.25 1.28 0.63
C PRO A 81 -12.51 2.45 -0.02
N GLN A 82 -12.19 2.32 -1.31
CA GLN A 82 -11.43 3.30 -2.08
C GLN A 82 -12.08 4.70 -2.06
N ASP A 83 -13.39 4.75 -2.13
CA ASP A 83 -14.22 5.96 -2.20
C ASP A 83 -14.77 6.42 -0.83
N ALA A 84 -14.20 5.90 0.26
CA ALA A 84 -14.59 6.31 1.61
C ALA A 84 -14.49 7.82 1.79
N GLN A 85 -15.55 8.41 2.29
CA GLN A 85 -15.65 9.86 2.53
C GLN A 85 -16.28 10.13 3.89
N LEU A 86 -15.84 11.22 4.51
CA LEU A 86 -16.49 11.82 5.65
C LEU A 86 -17.50 12.88 5.18
N ASP A 87 -18.61 13.03 5.89
CA ASP A 87 -19.58 14.07 5.58
C ASP A 87 -18.93 15.46 5.73
N PRO A 88 -18.95 16.30 4.68
CA PRO A 88 -18.30 17.60 4.70
C PRO A 88 -18.93 18.60 5.71
N ALA A 89 -20.14 18.35 6.18
CA ALA A 89 -20.88 19.25 7.07
C ALA A 89 -20.48 19.13 8.55
N PHE A 90 -19.93 17.97 8.95
CA PHE A 90 -19.59 17.68 10.35
C PHE A 90 -18.08 17.75 10.57
N SER A 91 -17.66 17.98 11.83
CA SER A 91 -16.26 17.90 12.19
C SER A 91 -15.77 16.44 12.16
N ILE A 92 -14.46 16.26 11.92
CA ILE A 92 -13.89 14.90 11.94
C ILE A 92 -13.98 14.27 13.32
N GLY A 93 -13.86 15.05 14.38
CA GLY A 93 -13.99 14.56 15.76
C GLY A 93 -15.42 14.06 16.07
N GLU A 94 -16.45 14.79 15.63
CA GLU A 94 -17.85 14.34 15.80
C GLU A 94 -18.10 13.03 15.08
N GLN A 95 -17.67 12.91 13.82
CA GLN A 95 -17.92 11.72 13.02
C GLN A 95 -17.18 10.50 13.56
N LEU A 96 -15.90 10.63 13.89
CA LEU A 96 -15.12 9.51 14.44
C LEU A 96 -15.65 9.08 15.82
N SER A 97 -16.05 10.05 16.67
CA SER A 97 -16.71 9.72 17.95
C SER A 97 -18.04 8.99 17.75
N PHE A 98 -18.82 9.39 16.75
CA PHE A 98 -20.06 8.69 16.40
C PHE A 98 -19.78 7.25 15.96
N TYR A 99 -18.76 7.02 15.12
CA TYR A 99 -18.39 5.66 14.73
C TYR A 99 -17.91 4.82 15.91
N GLY A 100 -17.18 5.40 16.86
CA GLY A 100 -16.80 4.72 18.10
C GLY A 100 -18.02 4.33 18.94
N GLN A 101 -19.02 5.22 19.03
CA GLN A 101 -20.29 4.91 19.73
C GLN A 101 -21.10 3.82 19.02
N LEU A 102 -21.10 3.79 17.68
CA LEU A 102 -21.71 2.69 16.92
C LEU A 102 -21.04 1.34 17.22
N GLN A 103 -19.75 1.33 17.57
CA GLN A 103 -19.05 0.13 18.02
C GLN A 103 -19.29 -0.20 19.51
N GLY A 104 -20.19 0.52 20.19
CA GLY A 104 -20.57 0.25 21.58
C GLY A 104 -19.76 1.03 22.62
N LEU A 105 -18.86 1.94 22.23
CA LEU A 105 -18.15 2.78 23.19
C LEU A 105 -19.10 3.81 23.83
N THR A 106 -18.88 4.10 25.12
CA THR A 106 -19.54 5.25 25.74
C THR A 106 -19.06 6.56 25.11
N ALA A 107 -19.84 7.63 25.19
CA ALA A 107 -19.47 8.94 24.61
C ALA A 107 -18.08 9.42 25.08
N LYS A 108 -17.73 9.20 26.37
CA LYS A 108 -16.42 9.52 26.92
C LYS A 108 -15.31 8.67 26.31
N ALA A 109 -15.54 7.36 26.21
CA ALA A 109 -14.57 6.43 25.61
C ALA A 109 -14.40 6.69 24.10
N ALA A 110 -15.48 6.96 23.37
CA ALA A 110 -15.46 7.28 21.95
C ALA A 110 -14.68 8.57 21.66
N ARG A 111 -14.78 9.57 22.52
CA ARG A 111 -14.00 10.81 22.41
C ARG A 111 -12.49 10.53 22.59
N ALA A 112 -12.12 9.81 23.65
CA ALA A 112 -10.72 9.46 23.91
C ALA A 112 -10.14 8.61 22.77
N GLU A 113 -10.94 7.66 22.24
CA GLU A 113 -10.57 6.84 21.09
C GLU A 113 -10.39 7.68 19.82
N THR A 114 -11.26 8.68 19.62
CA THR A 114 -11.14 9.63 18.51
C THR A 114 -9.83 10.43 18.60
N GLU A 115 -9.48 10.92 19.78
CA GLU A 115 -8.21 11.63 20.00
C GLU A 115 -7.01 10.71 19.71
N ARG A 116 -7.08 9.43 20.13
CA ARG A 116 -6.07 8.41 19.83
C ARG A 116 -5.89 8.20 18.32
N VAL A 117 -6.98 7.94 17.59
CA VAL A 117 -6.88 7.66 16.15
C VAL A 117 -6.51 8.90 15.33
N LEU A 118 -6.91 10.09 15.77
CA LEU A 118 -6.48 11.35 15.16
C LEU A 118 -4.99 11.62 15.40
N ALA A 119 -4.44 11.19 16.54
CA ALA A 119 -3.00 11.27 16.80
C ALA A 119 -2.20 10.38 15.87
N LEU A 120 -2.70 9.17 15.53
CA LEU A 120 -2.05 8.27 14.57
C LEU A 120 -1.90 8.88 13.17
N VAL A 121 -2.79 9.79 12.78
CA VAL A 121 -2.81 10.41 11.44
C VAL A 121 -2.42 11.90 11.45
N ASP A 122 -1.85 12.40 12.55
CA ASP A 122 -1.44 13.80 12.76
C ASP A 122 -2.55 14.84 12.53
N LEU A 123 -3.77 14.53 12.99
CA LEU A 123 -4.93 15.38 12.82
C LEU A 123 -5.60 15.82 14.14
N VAL A 124 -4.95 15.64 15.28
CA VAL A 124 -5.47 16.11 16.59
C VAL A 124 -5.82 17.61 16.58
N PRO A 125 -5.00 18.53 16.02
CA PRO A 125 -5.33 19.95 15.97
C PRO A 125 -6.59 20.26 15.16
N HIS A 126 -7.03 19.33 14.32
CA HIS A 126 -8.18 19.44 13.41
C HIS A 126 -9.46 18.77 13.95
N TYR A 127 -9.46 18.33 15.23
CA TYR A 127 -10.61 17.64 15.82
C TYR A 127 -11.95 18.34 15.54
N HIS A 128 -12.00 19.66 15.71
CA HIS A 128 -13.20 20.47 15.49
C HIS A 128 -13.34 21.03 14.07
N THR A 129 -12.43 20.65 13.16
CA THR A 129 -12.46 21.11 11.77
C THR A 129 -13.47 20.25 10.98
N LYS A 130 -14.36 20.91 10.23
CA LYS A 130 -15.29 20.21 9.32
C LYS A 130 -14.51 19.48 8.23
N ALA A 131 -14.94 18.27 7.88
CA ALA A 131 -14.28 17.46 6.87
C ALA A 131 -14.18 18.19 5.50
N GLY A 132 -15.20 19.01 5.15
CA GLY A 132 -15.18 19.83 3.94
C GLY A 132 -14.09 20.90 3.88
N ALA A 133 -13.57 21.35 5.04
CA ALA A 133 -12.53 22.37 5.14
C ALA A 133 -11.09 21.80 5.09
N LEU A 134 -10.93 20.47 5.15
CA LEU A 134 -9.64 19.80 5.09
C LEU A 134 -9.10 19.73 3.66
N SER A 135 -7.78 19.68 3.52
CA SER A 135 -7.13 19.33 2.24
C SER A 135 -7.48 17.90 1.81
N HIS A 136 -7.24 17.54 0.55
CA HIS A 136 -7.51 16.18 0.06
C HIS A 136 -6.73 15.12 0.87
N GLY A 137 -5.42 15.33 1.10
CA GLY A 137 -4.61 14.41 1.89
C GLY A 137 -5.06 14.31 3.35
N MET A 138 -5.44 15.44 3.99
CA MET A 138 -5.99 15.42 5.35
C MET A 138 -7.33 14.65 5.42
N ARG A 139 -8.22 14.83 4.45
CA ARG A 139 -9.48 14.04 4.39
C ARG A 139 -9.20 12.56 4.27
N LYS A 140 -8.27 12.15 3.41
CA LYS A 140 -7.90 10.74 3.24
C LYS A 140 -7.34 10.16 4.54
N ARG A 141 -6.45 10.90 5.24
CA ARG A 141 -5.92 10.50 6.54
C ARG A 141 -7.02 10.42 7.62
N ALA A 142 -7.97 11.34 7.62
CA ALA A 142 -9.11 11.27 8.53
C ALA A 142 -10.03 10.06 8.25
N CYS A 143 -10.24 9.69 6.97
CA CYS A 143 -10.91 8.45 6.61
C CYS A 143 -10.13 7.21 7.09
N MET A 144 -8.80 7.23 6.99
CA MET A 144 -7.96 6.15 7.53
C MET A 144 -8.12 5.99 9.04
N ALA A 145 -8.19 7.11 9.79
CA ALA A 145 -8.40 7.08 11.25
C ALA A 145 -9.66 6.31 11.63
N GLN A 146 -10.72 6.34 10.81
CA GLN A 146 -11.94 5.55 11.01
C GLN A 146 -11.64 4.04 11.06
N ALA A 147 -10.75 3.55 10.20
CA ALA A 147 -10.43 2.13 10.15
C ALA A 147 -9.63 1.63 11.37
N PHE A 148 -9.11 2.54 12.19
CA PHE A 148 -8.33 2.21 13.38
C PHE A 148 -9.10 2.31 14.70
N ILE A 149 -10.38 2.73 14.65
CA ILE A 149 -11.26 2.81 15.83
C ILE A 149 -11.46 1.41 16.42
N GLY A 150 -11.27 1.28 17.73
CA GLY A 150 -11.47 0.04 18.46
C GLY A 150 -10.32 -0.95 18.35
N SER A 151 -9.23 -0.60 17.66
CA SER A 151 -8.05 -1.46 17.46
C SER A 151 -8.39 -2.84 16.87
N PRO A 152 -8.98 -2.89 15.66
CA PRO A 152 -9.41 -4.14 15.03
C PRO A 152 -8.22 -5.08 14.77
N ALA A 153 -8.48 -6.39 14.85
CA ALA A 153 -7.46 -7.41 14.61
C ALA A 153 -7.14 -7.57 13.11
N LEU A 154 -8.08 -7.21 12.23
CA LEU A 154 -7.94 -7.28 10.78
C LEU A 154 -8.44 -5.99 10.15
N ILE A 155 -7.62 -5.41 9.27
CA ILE A 155 -7.93 -4.17 8.56
C ILE A 155 -7.83 -4.41 7.05
N LEU A 156 -8.90 -4.11 6.34
CA LEU A 156 -9.04 -4.23 4.90
C LEU A 156 -8.97 -2.83 4.27
N LEU A 157 -7.97 -2.55 3.45
CA LEU A 157 -7.77 -1.23 2.82
C LEU A 157 -7.83 -1.37 1.29
N ASP A 158 -8.84 -0.75 0.67
CA ASP A 158 -8.97 -0.76 -0.79
C ASP A 158 -8.34 0.52 -1.38
N GLU A 159 -7.19 0.39 -2.05
CA GLU A 159 -6.42 1.47 -2.69
C GLU A 159 -6.17 2.68 -1.75
N PRO A 160 -5.57 2.49 -0.55
CA PRO A 160 -5.49 3.54 0.47
C PRO A 160 -4.64 4.75 0.05
N THR A 161 -3.69 4.58 -0.88
CA THR A 161 -2.79 5.63 -1.37
C THR A 161 -3.24 6.24 -2.70
N ALA A 162 -4.32 5.73 -3.31
CA ALA A 162 -4.79 6.22 -4.60
C ALA A 162 -5.17 7.70 -4.56
N GLY A 163 -4.66 8.48 -5.53
CA GLY A 163 -4.93 9.91 -5.66
C GLY A 163 -4.20 10.81 -4.66
N LEU A 164 -3.28 10.27 -3.85
CA LEU A 164 -2.43 11.05 -2.97
C LEU A 164 -1.14 11.47 -3.69
N ASP A 165 -0.60 12.61 -3.29
CA ASP A 165 0.77 12.98 -3.62
C ASP A 165 1.80 12.06 -2.92
N PRO A 166 3.05 12.00 -3.39
CA PRO A 166 4.06 11.08 -2.86
C PRO A 166 4.31 11.21 -1.35
N ALA A 167 4.26 12.42 -0.80
CA ALA A 167 4.51 12.67 0.62
C ALA A 167 3.36 12.10 1.49
N ASN A 168 2.11 12.37 1.12
CA ASN A 168 0.96 11.80 1.82
C ASN A 168 0.88 10.27 1.65
N ALA A 169 1.22 9.73 0.47
CA ALA A 169 1.28 8.28 0.24
C ALA A 169 2.36 7.61 1.11
N LEU A 170 3.53 8.24 1.26
CA LEU A 170 4.59 7.76 2.16
C LEU A 170 4.11 7.72 3.61
N HIS A 171 3.51 8.81 4.09
CA HIS A 171 2.98 8.89 5.46
C HIS A 171 1.95 7.78 5.75
N ILE A 172 1.05 7.47 4.81
CA ILE A 172 0.10 6.36 4.95
C ILE A 172 0.83 5.01 5.06
N ARG A 173 1.88 4.79 4.27
CA ARG A 173 2.66 3.54 4.33
C ARG A 173 3.39 3.38 5.66
N GLU A 174 4.01 4.44 6.17
CA GLU A 174 4.66 4.45 7.48
C GLU A 174 3.65 4.12 8.59
N LEU A 175 2.48 4.75 8.56
CA LEU A 175 1.41 4.46 9.51
C LEU A 175 0.97 2.99 9.48
N ILE A 176 0.79 2.40 8.29
CA ILE A 176 0.45 0.97 8.16
C ILE A 176 1.59 0.10 8.69
N SER A 177 2.85 0.45 8.40
CA SER A 177 4.03 -0.26 8.90
C SER A 177 4.06 -0.29 10.44
N ASP A 178 3.84 0.85 11.08
CA ASP A 178 3.82 0.95 12.54
C ASP A 178 2.69 0.14 13.15
N LEU A 179 1.52 0.16 12.55
CA LEU A 179 0.35 -0.57 13.03
C LEU A 179 0.38 -2.07 12.70
N SER A 180 1.22 -2.51 11.76
CA SER A 180 1.34 -3.92 11.37
C SER A 180 1.83 -4.83 12.50
N GLN A 181 2.46 -4.27 13.53
CA GLN A 181 2.84 -4.98 14.75
C GLN A 181 1.63 -5.35 15.64
N HIS A 182 0.50 -4.68 15.46
CA HIS A 182 -0.68 -4.81 16.32
C HIS A 182 -1.92 -5.34 15.61
N ALA A 183 -1.99 -5.19 14.29
CA ALA A 183 -3.09 -5.64 13.45
C ALA A 183 -2.57 -6.35 12.19
N SER A 184 -3.42 -7.15 11.58
CA SER A 184 -3.14 -7.75 10.27
C SER A 184 -3.82 -6.93 9.19
N PHE A 185 -3.20 -6.87 8.01
CA PHE A 185 -3.68 -6.05 6.91
C PHE A 185 -3.87 -6.85 5.63
N LEU A 186 -4.95 -6.55 4.90
CA LEU A 186 -5.09 -6.88 3.49
C LEU A 186 -5.27 -5.56 2.73
N ILE A 187 -4.33 -5.24 1.85
CA ILE A 187 -4.25 -3.93 1.17
C ILE A 187 -4.30 -4.15 -0.32
N SER A 188 -5.29 -3.57 -1.01
CA SER A 188 -5.29 -3.60 -2.46
C SER A 188 -4.46 -2.44 -3.04
N SER A 189 -3.80 -2.70 -4.16
CA SER A 189 -3.18 -1.67 -5.00
C SER A 189 -3.06 -2.14 -6.45
N HIS A 190 -2.96 -1.19 -7.36
CA HIS A 190 -2.54 -1.44 -8.72
C HIS A 190 -1.03 -1.18 -8.92
N ASN A 191 -0.34 -0.65 -7.90
CA ASN A 191 1.09 -0.36 -7.90
C ASN A 191 1.83 -1.26 -6.91
N ILE A 192 2.53 -2.27 -7.44
CA ILE A 192 3.27 -3.23 -6.63
C ILE A 192 4.44 -2.59 -5.87
N VAL A 193 5.16 -1.65 -6.50
CA VAL A 193 6.38 -1.04 -5.93
C VAL A 193 6.10 -0.33 -4.61
N GLU A 194 4.89 0.21 -4.46
CA GLU A 194 4.47 0.88 -3.23
C GLU A 194 4.28 -0.06 -2.04
N LEU A 195 3.86 -1.31 -2.30
CA LEU A 195 3.47 -2.26 -1.25
C LEU A 195 4.51 -3.37 -1.00
N GLU A 196 5.42 -3.63 -1.94
CA GLU A 196 6.42 -4.71 -1.80
C GLU A 196 7.25 -4.61 -0.51
N ARG A 197 7.59 -3.40 -0.10
CA ARG A 197 8.40 -3.15 1.10
C ARG A 197 7.59 -3.22 2.39
N LEU A 198 6.27 -3.08 2.29
CA LEU A 198 5.36 -3.04 3.44
C LEU A 198 4.79 -4.43 3.75
N CYS A 199 4.61 -5.26 2.73
CA CYS A 199 3.87 -6.50 2.81
C CYS A 199 4.80 -7.71 2.84
N ASN A 200 4.52 -8.67 3.74
CA ASN A 200 5.26 -9.93 3.81
C ASN A 200 4.70 -11.00 2.85
N LYS A 201 3.56 -10.74 2.21
CA LYS A 201 2.90 -11.63 1.26
C LYS A 201 2.23 -10.83 0.16
N VAL A 202 2.32 -11.31 -1.08
CA VAL A 202 1.69 -10.69 -2.24
C VAL A 202 0.77 -11.68 -2.94
N LEU A 203 -0.46 -11.25 -3.20
CA LEU A 203 -1.49 -11.96 -3.95
C LEU A 203 -1.71 -11.20 -5.26
N TYR A 204 -1.50 -11.85 -6.39
CA TYR A 204 -1.77 -11.26 -7.71
C TYR A 204 -3.12 -11.73 -8.22
N LEU A 205 -4.00 -10.78 -8.49
CA LEU A 205 -5.31 -11.04 -9.09
C LEU A 205 -5.30 -10.60 -10.55
N GLU A 206 -5.37 -11.55 -11.45
CA GLU A 206 -5.38 -11.34 -12.90
C GLU A 206 -6.42 -12.21 -13.56
N ASP A 207 -7.23 -11.64 -14.45
CA ASP A 207 -8.32 -12.34 -15.15
C ASP A 207 -9.24 -13.16 -14.24
N GLY A 208 -9.46 -12.68 -13.02
CA GLY A 208 -10.29 -13.34 -12.00
C GLY A 208 -9.63 -14.56 -11.34
N LYS A 209 -8.36 -14.81 -11.57
CA LYS A 209 -7.57 -15.87 -10.94
C LYS A 209 -6.56 -15.26 -9.98
N LEU A 210 -6.30 -15.97 -8.88
CA LEU A 210 -5.32 -15.55 -7.88
C LEU A 210 -4.05 -16.38 -8.03
N GLN A 211 -2.91 -15.69 -8.11
CA GLN A 211 -1.58 -16.28 -7.98
C GLN A 211 -0.96 -15.77 -6.68
N GLN A 212 -0.50 -16.69 -5.84
CA GLN A 212 0.15 -16.34 -4.59
C GLN A 212 1.67 -16.39 -4.78
N HIS A 213 2.31 -15.27 -4.52
CA HIS A 213 3.75 -15.22 -4.35
C HIS A 213 4.02 -14.95 -2.86
N HIS A 214 4.75 -15.85 -2.20
CA HIS A 214 5.39 -15.45 -0.96
C HIS A 214 6.41 -14.38 -1.33
N ALA A 215 6.39 -13.25 -0.64
CA ALA A 215 7.53 -12.36 -0.64
C ALA A 215 8.67 -13.17 0.00
N GLN A 216 9.33 -14.00 -0.81
CA GLN A 216 10.69 -14.41 -0.47
C GLN A 216 11.42 -13.10 -0.31
N ALA A 217 12.41 -13.05 0.59
CA ALA A 217 13.42 -12.01 0.56
C ALA A 217 14.01 -12.06 -0.87
N HIS A 218 13.29 -11.45 -1.81
CA HIS A 218 13.80 -11.23 -3.13
C HIS A 218 15.03 -10.38 -2.89
N GLU A 219 16.13 -10.81 -3.42
CA GLU A 219 17.16 -9.89 -3.82
C GLU A 219 16.41 -8.79 -4.58
N SER A 220 16.04 -7.71 -3.87
CA SER A 220 15.20 -6.67 -4.45
C SER A 220 16.01 -6.05 -5.56
N ILE A 221 15.71 -6.40 -6.79
CA ILE A 221 16.35 -5.81 -7.96
C ILE A 221 15.57 -4.54 -8.27
N ALA A 222 16.18 -3.39 -8.00
CA ALA A 222 15.66 -2.12 -8.42
C ALA A 222 16.16 -1.74 -9.82
N HIS A 223 15.36 -0.97 -10.52
CA HIS A 223 15.70 -0.39 -11.83
C HIS A 223 15.85 1.11 -11.66
N LEU A 224 16.97 1.66 -12.10
CA LEU A 224 17.23 3.09 -12.13
C LEU A 224 17.54 3.52 -13.55
N SER A 225 16.89 4.57 -14.02
CA SER A 225 17.23 5.26 -15.26
C SER A 225 17.98 6.54 -14.93
N LEU A 226 19.21 6.66 -15.46
CA LEU A 226 20.06 7.83 -15.32
C LEU A 226 20.17 8.52 -16.65
N GLN A 227 19.95 9.83 -16.68
CA GLN A 227 20.27 10.66 -17.82
C GLN A 227 21.40 11.61 -17.42
N LEU A 228 22.58 11.41 -18.01
CA LEU A 228 23.72 12.28 -17.77
C LEU A 228 23.55 13.55 -18.64
N ALA A 229 23.57 14.70 -17.99
CA ALA A 229 23.56 15.98 -18.70
C ALA A 229 24.93 16.19 -19.34
N THR A 230 24.97 16.40 -20.64
CA THR A 230 26.16 16.94 -21.31
C THR A 230 26.32 18.38 -20.85
N GLY A 231 27.24 18.60 -19.89
CA GLY A 231 27.46 19.93 -19.32
C GLY A 231 27.91 20.90 -20.39
N THR A 232 27.17 21.99 -20.56
CA THR A 232 27.63 23.21 -21.19
C THR A 232 28.53 23.94 -20.17
N SER A 233 29.73 23.42 -19.95
CA SER A 233 30.79 24.19 -19.27
C SER A 233 31.37 25.14 -20.29
N ILE A 234 31.16 26.43 -20.07
CA ILE A 234 31.87 27.51 -20.75
C ILE A 234 33.33 27.40 -20.35
N GLY A 235 34.13 26.87 -21.27
CA GLY A 235 35.60 26.88 -21.19
C GLY A 235 36.25 25.52 -20.85
N THR A 236 36.96 24.99 -21.82
CA THR A 236 37.91 23.87 -21.85
C THR A 236 37.33 22.46 -21.99
N ASN A 237 37.51 21.90 -23.19
CA ASN A 237 37.44 20.47 -23.56
C ASN A 237 36.27 19.69 -22.95
N ALA A 238 35.12 19.74 -23.59
CA ALA A 238 34.08 18.74 -23.44
C ALA A 238 34.66 17.38 -23.91
N ALA A 239 35.21 16.60 -22.99
CA ALA A 239 35.51 15.20 -23.24
C ALA A 239 34.19 14.52 -23.60
N LEU A 240 34.10 13.93 -24.80
CA LEU A 240 33.00 13.07 -25.21
C LEU A 240 32.88 11.96 -24.15
N ILE A 241 31.80 11.96 -23.40
CA ILE A 241 31.53 10.92 -22.41
C ILE A 241 31.44 9.60 -23.18
N ASP A 242 32.43 8.73 -23.03
CA ASP A 242 32.40 7.40 -23.65
C ASP A 242 31.39 6.52 -22.91
N SER A 243 30.31 6.19 -23.58
CA SER A 243 29.24 5.35 -23.01
C SER A 243 29.75 3.99 -22.51
N LYS A 244 30.89 3.49 -23.06
CA LYS A 244 31.49 2.24 -22.59
C LYS A 244 32.21 2.43 -21.24
N GLU A 245 32.85 3.55 -21.06
CA GLU A 245 33.56 3.88 -19.81
C GLU A 245 32.52 4.10 -18.68
N VAL A 246 31.43 4.84 -18.95
CA VAL A 246 30.31 5.02 -17.99
C VAL A 246 29.73 3.67 -17.60
N CYS A 247 29.41 2.81 -18.56
CA CYS A 247 28.86 1.49 -18.25
C CYS A 247 29.87 0.64 -17.44
N GLN A 248 31.16 0.76 -17.69
CA GLN A 248 32.18 0.02 -16.96
C GLN A 248 32.30 0.49 -15.52
N GLN A 249 32.27 1.78 -15.25
CA GLN A 249 32.32 2.37 -13.92
C GLN A 249 31.05 2.03 -13.11
N LEU A 250 29.88 2.15 -13.73
CA LEU A 250 28.61 1.82 -13.07
C LEU A 250 28.50 0.31 -12.75
N ARG A 251 29.06 -0.57 -13.57
CA ARG A 251 29.13 -2.03 -13.30
C ARG A 251 30.04 -2.39 -12.13
N GLN A 252 30.98 -1.54 -11.78
CA GLN A 252 31.88 -1.76 -10.64
C GLN A 252 31.25 -1.41 -9.31
N LEU A 253 30.09 -0.72 -9.30
CA LEU A 253 29.37 -0.41 -8.07
C LEU A 253 28.89 -1.71 -7.41
N ALA A 254 29.22 -1.88 -6.12
CA ALA A 254 28.78 -3.03 -5.36
C ALA A 254 27.25 -3.08 -5.31
N GLY A 255 26.66 -4.15 -5.82
CA GLY A 255 25.21 -4.31 -5.96
C GLY A 255 24.68 -4.12 -7.38
N ALA A 256 25.46 -3.55 -8.32
CA ALA A 256 25.04 -3.47 -9.71
C ALA A 256 24.99 -4.88 -10.34
N LYS A 257 23.85 -5.24 -10.96
CA LYS A 257 23.63 -6.54 -11.63
C LYS A 257 23.75 -6.38 -13.15
N GLU A 258 23.18 -5.32 -13.69
CA GLU A 258 23.18 -5.07 -15.13
C GLU A 258 23.19 -3.57 -15.40
N VAL A 259 23.97 -3.15 -16.39
CA VAL A 259 24.02 -1.77 -16.86
C VAL A 259 23.94 -1.78 -18.37
N THR A 260 22.93 -1.09 -18.92
CA THR A 260 22.73 -0.94 -20.35
C THR A 260 22.70 0.54 -20.73
N ALA A 261 23.34 0.87 -21.85
CA ALA A 261 23.30 2.22 -22.41
C ALA A 261 22.15 2.35 -23.40
N GLY A 262 21.35 3.39 -23.23
CA GLY A 262 20.32 3.82 -24.16
C GLY A 262 20.79 4.88 -25.14
N ARG A 263 19.85 5.63 -25.74
CA ARG A 263 20.15 6.77 -26.61
C ARG A 263 20.33 8.04 -25.76
N ASN A 264 21.05 9.03 -26.26
CA ASN A 264 21.19 10.35 -25.64
C ASN A 264 21.74 10.33 -24.20
N HIS A 265 22.80 9.53 -23.93
CA HIS A 265 23.41 9.41 -22.60
C HIS A 265 22.44 8.96 -21.50
N GLU A 266 21.45 8.18 -21.87
CA GLU A 266 20.56 7.47 -20.93
C GLU A 266 21.20 6.12 -20.57
N TYR A 267 21.18 5.76 -19.28
CA TYR A 267 21.69 4.49 -18.76
C TYR A 267 20.64 3.86 -17.89
N GLN A 268 20.42 2.57 -18.07
CA GLN A 268 19.53 1.79 -17.22
C GLN A 268 20.36 0.84 -16.36
N LEU A 269 20.20 0.95 -15.06
CA LEU A 269 20.86 0.11 -14.07
C LEU A 269 19.84 -0.82 -13.42
N ARG A 270 20.20 -2.11 -13.34
CA ARG A 270 19.56 -3.07 -12.44
C ARG A 270 20.50 -3.33 -11.29
N TYR A 271 20.05 -3.15 -10.06
CA TYR A 271 20.90 -3.34 -8.89
C TYR A 271 20.16 -4.04 -7.76
N GLN A 272 20.94 -4.74 -6.92
CA GLN A 272 20.43 -5.46 -5.77
C GLN A 272 20.30 -4.50 -4.59
N VAL A 273 19.08 -4.33 -4.08
CA VAL A 273 18.81 -3.54 -2.89
C VAL A 273 19.04 -4.42 -1.66
N GLN A 274 20.22 -4.34 -1.07
CA GLN A 274 20.51 -5.01 0.21
C GLN A 274 20.20 -4.11 1.41
N THR A 275 20.38 -2.79 1.27
CA THR A 275 19.96 -1.73 2.20
C THR A 275 19.80 -0.46 1.39
N VAL A 276 18.68 0.26 1.59
CA VAL A 276 18.24 1.37 0.73
C VAL A 276 19.22 2.54 0.69
N ASP A 277 20.01 2.76 1.74
CA ASP A 277 20.82 3.97 1.88
C ASP A 277 22.22 3.92 1.23
N ASP A 278 22.76 2.72 1.00
CA ASP A 278 24.16 2.61 0.58
C ASP A 278 24.40 2.68 -0.94
N PHE A 279 23.45 2.22 -1.77
CA PHE A 279 23.65 2.19 -3.22
C PHE A 279 23.53 3.58 -3.84
N ASP A 280 22.52 4.34 -3.44
CA ASP A 280 22.27 5.70 -3.96
C ASP A 280 23.41 6.64 -3.58
N ILE A 281 23.94 6.52 -2.35
CA ILE A 281 25.11 7.30 -1.90
C ILE A 281 26.35 6.94 -2.72
N ARG A 282 26.63 5.65 -2.95
CA ARG A 282 27.78 5.20 -3.76
C ARG A 282 27.64 5.61 -5.22
N LEU A 283 26.42 5.57 -5.75
CA LEU A 283 26.13 6.04 -7.10
C LEU A 283 26.41 7.54 -7.23
N LEU A 284 25.89 8.36 -6.31
CA LEU A 284 26.14 9.81 -6.30
C LEU A 284 27.63 10.12 -6.15
N GLN A 285 28.35 9.39 -5.30
CA GLN A 285 29.81 9.53 -5.15
C GLN A 285 30.56 9.16 -6.46
N CYS A 286 30.13 8.09 -7.13
CA CYS A 286 30.71 7.68 -8.41
C CYS A 286 30.47 8.74 -9.49
N LEU A 287 29.24 9.26 -9.60
CA LEU A 287 28.91 10.33 -10.56
C LEU A 287 29.72 11.60 -10.29
N ALA A 288 29.80 12.03 -9.02
CA ALA A 288 30.56 13.21 -8.63
C ALA A 288 32.09 13.06 -8.87
N ALA A 289 32.65 11.87 -8.58
CA ALA A 289 34.09 11.59 -8.78
C ALA A 289 34.49 11.60 -10.26
N ASN A 290 33.58 11.26 -11.17
CA ASN A 290 33.82 11.24 -12.61
C ASN A 290 33.35 12.53 -13.32
N GLY A 291 32.77 13.49 -12.56
CA GLY A 291 32.30 14.77 -13.11
C GLY A 291 31.04 14.64 -14.00
N TRP A 292 30.22 13.65 -13.74
CA TRP A 292 29.00 13.31 -14.49
C TRP A 292 27.74 13.89 -13.88
#